data_a558c4301df411daa9f73036247ca3f2
#
_entry.id   a558c4301df411daa9f73036247ca3f2
#
_cell.length_a   1.000
_cell.length_b   1.000
_cell.length_c   1.000
_cell.angle_alpha   90.00
_cell.angle_beta   90.00
_cell.angle_gamma   90.00
#
_symmetry.space_group_name_H-M   'P 1'
#
loop_
_entity.id
_entity.type
_entity.pdbx_description
1 polymer ?
#
loop_
_entity_poly.entity_id
_entity_poly.type
_entity_poly.pdbx_seq_one_letter_code
_entity_poly.pdbx_strand_id
1 'polypeptide(L)'
;LEMSTWLIRSQVNDDGRRDSGTLEDREKLADVLRKIGQRTTSTNVRNWCLTRALELEGKLDISRFRKHRFSERQVLNQPTEAFVHALRLILDPEKSDDLDIKIGWRFDDDSTAGLHIRNGVAVPTDGEDSAATLVIKISEWARILGGETTLKEALENKRTTIEGDHKNF
;
A
#
# COMPACT_ATOMS: atom_id res chain seq x y z
N LEU A 1 16.18 -4.91 21.71
CA LEU A 1 15.55 -4.79 20.40
C LEU A 1 14.16 -4.13 20.50
N GLU A 2 13.24 -4.65 21.31
CA GLU A 2 11.88 -4.12 21.46
C GLU A 2 11.87 -2.64 21.87
N MET A 3 12.62 -2.26 22.88
CA MET A 3 12.71 -0.88 23.35
C MET A 3 13.25 0.07 22.26
N SER A 4 14.31 -0.32 21.56
CA SER A 4 14.87 0.50 20.48
C SER A 4 13.88 0.61 19.30
N THR A 5 13.16 -0.46 19.00
CA THR A 5 12.13 -0.45 17.95
C THR A 5 10.95 0.45 18.36
N TRP A 6 10.54 0.39 19.63
CA TRP A 6 9.47 1.22 20.15
C TRP A 6 9.81 2.71 20.11
N LEU A 7 11.02 3.08 20.54
CA LEU A 7 11.52 4.47 20.50
C LEU A 7 11.49 5.03 19.06
N ILE A 8 11.94 4.25 18.09
CA ILE A 8 11.93 4.67 16.67
C ILE A 8 10.51 4.83 16.14
N ARG A 9 9.60 3.89 16.48
CA ARG A 9 8.19 3.92 16.01
C ARG A 9 7.35 4.98 16.71
N SER A 10 7.70 5.38 17.92
CA SER A 10 6.97 6.43 18.66
C SER A 10 7.25 7.84 18.14
N GLN A 11 8.34 8.02 17.38
CA GLN A 11 8.70 9.31 16.80
C GLN A 11 8.19 9.38 15.36
N VAL A 12 7.36 10.39 15.08
CA VAL A 12 6.84 10.68 13.75
C VAL A 12 7.65 11.84 13.16
N ASN A 13 8.17 11.67 11.95
CA ASN A 13 8.82 12.75 11.22
C ASN A 13 7.79 13.69 10.60
N ASP A 14 8.27 14.87 10.16
CA ASP A 14 7.48 15.86 9.41
C ASP A 14 6.86 15.28 8.12
N ASP A 15 7.41 14.18 7.58
CA ASP A 15 6.88 13.44 6.44
C ASP A 15 5.89 12.32 6.82
N GLY A 16 5.52 12.21 8.09
CA GLY A 16 4.56 11.22 8.60
C GLY A 16 5.10 9.78 8.71
N ARG A 17 6.40 9.57 8.53
CA ARG A 17 7.00 8.22 8.64
C ARG A 17 7.30 7.88 10.09
N ARG A 18 6.64 6.83 10.60
CA ARG A 18 6.85 6.33 11.98
C ARG A 18 8.19 5.63 12.23
N ASP A 19 9.02 5.44 11.22
CA ASP A 19 10.28 4.68 11.30
C ASP A 19 11.53 5.58 11.37
N SER A 20 11.37 6.85 11.72
CA SER A 20 12.46 7.77 11.55
C SER A 20 13.40 7.87 12.73
N GLY A 21 12.92 8.02 13.93
CA GLY A 21 13.74 8.16 15.11
C GLY A 21 14.91 9.16 14.98
N THR A 22 15.62 9.42 16.04
CA THR A 22 16.88 10.15 15.94
C THR A 22 17.95 9.31 15.24
N LEU A 23 18.99 9.93 14.69
CA LEU A 23 20.12 9.21 14.09
C LEU A 23 20.74 8.24 15.11
N GLU A 24 20.90 8.68 16.35
CA GLU A 24 21.47 7.87 17.43
C GLU A 24 20.62 6.64 17.73
N ASP A 25 19.29 6.77 17.77
CA ASP A 25 18.39 5.63 18.01
C ASP A 25 18.43 4.63 16.85
N ARG A 26 18.52 5.12 15.61
CA ARG A 26 18.65 4.28 14.41
C ARG A 26 19.98 3.51 14.42
N GLU A 27 21.08 4.14 14.77
CA GLU A 27 22.40 3.50 14.87
C GLU A 27 22.42 2.44 15.98
N LYS A 28 21.83 2.72 17.14
CA LYS A 28 21.70 1.75 18.23
C LYS A 28 20.88 0.51 17.79
N LEU A 29 19.75 0.72 17.12
CA LEU A 29 18.95 -0.37 16.62
C LEU A 29 19.68 -1.17 15.53
N ALA A 30 20.38 -0.50 14.64
CA ALA A 30 21.20 -1.14 13.60
C ALA A 30 22.29 -2.04 14.21
N ASP A 31 22.97 -1.57 15.26
CA ASP A 31 23.98 -2.38 15.96
C ASP A 31 23.38 -3.62 16.61
N VAL A 32 22.22 -3.49 17.29
CA VAL A 32 21.50 -4.64 17.86
C VAL A 32 21.10 -5.64 16.78
N LEU A 33 20.55 -5.18 15.66
CA LEU A 33 20.17 -6.04 14.54
C LEU A 33 21.37 -6.76 13.94
N ARG A 34 22.54 -6.10 13.82
CA ARG A 34 23.79 -6.74 13.36
C ARG A 34 24.20 -7.86 14.30
N LYS A 35 24.22 -7.61 15.60
CA LYS A 35 24.57 -8.64 16.60
C LYS A 35 23.65 -9.85 16.53
N ILE A 36 22.33 -9.62 16.33
CA ILE A 36 21.36 -10.72 16.13
C ILE A 36 21.66 -11.46 14.83
N GLY A 37 21.81 -10.73 13.72
CA GLY A 37 22.10 -11.33 12.41
C GLY A 37 23.40 -12.15 12.36
N GLN A 38 24.42 -11.72 13.08
CA GLN A 38 25.69 -12.44 13.15
C GLN A 38 25.62 -13.70 14.00
N ARG A 39 24.70 -13.79 14.94
CA ARG A 39 24.56 -14.92 15.87
C ARG A 39 23.54 -15.97 15.41
N THR A 40 22.63 -15.62 14.52
CA THR A 40 21.60 -16.52 14.05
C THR A 40 22.13 -17.48 12.98
N THR A 41 21.69 -18.73 13.03
CA THR A 41 21.94 -19.75 12.00
C THR A 41 20.92 -19.67 10.86
N SER A 42 19.77 -18.99 11.09
CA SER A 42 18.72 -18.81 10.07
C SER A 42 19.14 -17.78 9.04
N THR A 43 19.32 -18.19 7.79
CA THR A 43 19.69 -17.30 6.68
C THR A 43 18.67 -16.18 6.46
N ASN A 44 17.39 -16.48 6.56
CA ASN A 44 16.33 -15.49 6.37
C ASN A 44 16.34 -14.42 7.47
N VAL A 45 16.44 -14.81 8.74
CA VAL A 45 16.54 -13.88 9.87
C VAL A 45 17.82 -13.06 9.77
N ARG A 46 18.94 -13.69 9.41
CA ARG A 46 20.22 -13.01 9.21
C ARG A 46 20.12 -11.93 8.14
N ASN A 47 19.61 -12.28 6.96
CA ASN A 47 19.47 -11.35 5.85
C ASN A 47 18.54 -10.20 6.21
N TRP A 48 17.39 -10.49 6.84
CA TRP A 48 16.47 -9.46 7.30
C TRP A 48 17.14 -8.49 8.28
N CYS A 49 17.84 -8.99 9.29
CA CYS A 49 18.52 -8.17 10.29
C CYS A 49 19.59 -7.27 9.66
N LEU A 50 20.43 -7.83 8.78
CA LEU A 50 21.52 -7.09 8.14
C LEU A 50 20.98 -6.04 7.15
N THR A 51 19.98 -6.36 6.36
CA THR A 51 19.33 -5.43 5.44
C THR A 51 18.70 -4.26 6.21
N ARG A 52 17.96 -4.57 7.29
CA ARG A 52 17.34 -3.54 8.11
C ARG A 52 18.36 -2.63 8.81
N ALA A 53 19.48 -3.18 9.24
CA ALA A 53 20.58 -2.38 9.81
C ALA A 53 21.13 -1.37 8.79
N LEU A 54 21.35 -1.81 7.53
CA LEU A 54 21.81 -0.92 6.45
C LEU A 54 20.82 0.19 6.10
N GLU A 55 19.52 -0.12 6.14
CA GLU A 55 18.47 0.90 5.93
C GLU A 55 18.47 1.96 7.02
N LEU A 56 18.53 1.53 8.29
CA LEU A 56 18.54 2.43 9.44
C LEU A 56 19.74 3.37 9.43
N GLU A 57 20.86 2.92 8.90
CA GLU A 57 22.07 3.71 8.70
C GLU A 57 22.04 4.60 7.43
N GLY A 58 20.99 4.50 6.64
CA GLY A 58 20.88 5.23 5.36
C GLY A 58 21.82 4.74 4.26
N LYS A 59 22.44 3.56 4.43
CA LYS A 59 23.36 2.96 3.45
C LYS A 59 22.64 2.18 2.34
N LEU A 60 21.37 1.86 2.56
CA LEU A 60 20.53 1.11 1.62
C LEU A 60 19.12 1.69 1.58
N ASP A 61 18.65 2.03 0.40
CA ASP A 61 17.25 2.39 0.16
C ASP A 61 16.53 1.26 -0.57
N ILE A 62 15.60 0.60 0.13
CA ILE A 62 14.74 -0.43 -0.44
C ILE A 62 13.28 0.01 -0.53
N SER A 63 12.99 1.31 -0.38
CA SER A 63 11.64 1.86 -0.43
C SER A 63 10.91 1.47 -1.72
N ARG A 64 11.65 1.44 -2.85
CA ARG A 64 11.12 1.00 -4.16
C ARG A 64 10.60 -0.43 -4.17
N PHE A 65 11.14 -1.33 -3.34
CA PHE A 65 10.72 -2.73 -3.26
C PHE A 65 9.57 -2.95 -2.27
N ARG A 66 9.28 -1.95 -1.42
CA ARG A 66 8.16 -1.99 -0.46
C ARG A 66 6.86 -1.48 -1.04
N LYS A 67 6.91 -0.78 -2.17
CA LYS A 67 5.68 -0.37 -2.87
C LYS A 67 5.11 -1.58 -3.58
N HIS A 68 3.93 -2.02 -3.16
CA HIS A 68 3.16 -2.99 -3.92
C HIS A 68 2.85 -2.38 -5.29
N ARG A 69 3.44 -2.96 -6.31
CA ARG A 69 3.15 -2.62 -7.71
C ARG A 69 2.86 -3.93 -8.42
N PHE A 70 1.76 -3.92 -9.13
CA PHE A 70 1.45 -5.01 -10.04
C PHE A 70 2.07 -4.66 -11.39
N SER A 71 2.63 -5.64 -12.09
CA SER A 71 3.02 -5.38 -13.48
C SER A 71 1.77 -5.31 -14.35
N GLU A 72 1.79 -4.45 -15.37
CA GLU A 72 0.70 -4.32 -16.33
C GLU A 72 0.27 -5.70 -16.88
N ARG A 73 1.24 -6.55 -17.23
CA ARG A 73 0.99 -7.91 -17.69
C ARG A 73 0.24 -8.78 -16.66
N GLN A 74 0.52 -8.61 -15.37
CA GLN A 74 -0.23 -9.36 -14.34
C GLN A 74 -1.69 -8.91 -14.29
N VAL A 75 -1.94 -7.61 -14.35
CA VAL A 75 -3.30 -7.06 -14.31
C VAL A 75 -4.11 -7.49 -15.53
N LEU A 76 -3.51 -7.44 -16.73
CA LEU A 76 -4.18 -7.80 -17.98
C LEU A 76 -4.44 -9.31 -18.14
N ASN A 77 -3.75 -10.17 -17.39
CA ASN A 77 -3.90 -11.64 -17.49
C ASN A 77 -4.59 -12.30 -16.29
N GLN A 78 -5.19 -11.52 -15.40
CA GLN A 78 -5.92 -12.02 -14.24
C GLN A 78 -7.34 -11.46 -14.25
N PRO A 79 -8.29 -12.11 -13.55
CA PRO A 79 -9.61 -11.54 -13.35
C PRO A 79 -9.54 -10.14 -12.76
N THR A 80 -10.27 -9.19 -13.35
CA THR A 80 -10.16 -7.77 -13.01
C THR A 80 -10.54 -7.48 -11.56
N GLU A 81 -11.54 -8.20 -11.05
CA GLU A 81 -12.00 -8.10 -9.67
C GLU A 81 -10.91 -8.49 -8.66
N ALA A 82 -10.00 -9.36 -9.03
CA ALA A 82 -8.93 -9.81 -8.12
C ALA A 82 -8.04 -8.65 -7.65
N PHE A 83 -7.76 -7.69 -8.53
CA PHE A 83 -6.93 -6.53 -8.19
C PHE A 83 -7.70 -5.46 -7.43
N VAL A 84 -9.00 -5.30 -7.68
CA VAL A 84 -9.86 -4.44 -6.85
C VAL A 84 -9.91 -5.00 -5.44
N HIS A 85 -10.16 -6.31 -5.30
CA HIS A 85 -10.19 -6.98 -4.00
C HIS A 85 -8.84 -6.99 -3.29
N ALA A 86 -7.72 -6.93 -4.02
CA ALA A 86 -6.39 -6.83 -3.42
C ALA A 86 -6.13 -5.48 -2.75
N LEU A 87 -6.86 -4.40 -3.12
CA LEU A 87 -6.72 -3.09 -2.48
C LEU A 87 -7.00 -3.13 -0.96
N ARG A 88 -7.79 -4.09 -0.48
CA ARG A 88 -8.02 -4.31 0.96
C ARG A 88 -6.72 -4.51 1.76
N LEU A 89 -5.65 -5.01 1.10
CA LEU A 89 -4.35 -5.27 1.75
C LEU A 89 -3.54 -4.00 1.99
N ILE A 90 -3.87 -2.91 1.29
CA ILE A 90 -3.18 -1.63 1.39
C ILE A 90 -4.03 -0.53 2.03
N LEU A 91 -5.25 -0.88 2.46
CA LEU A 91 -6.10 0.04 3.21
C LEU A 91 -5.40 0.46 4.50
N ASP A 92 -5.40 1.76 4.76
CA ASP A 92 -4.93 2.32 6.04
C ASP A 92 -6.09 2.27 7.05
N PRO A 93 -6.05 1.38 8.06
CA PRO A 93 -7.16 1.22 8.99
C PRO A 93 -7.39 2.45 9.85
N GLU A 94 -6.34 3.21 10.20
CA GLU A 94 -6.47 4.42 11.03
C GLU A 94 -7.22 5.54 10.27
N LYS A 95 -7.02 5.64 8.95
CA LYS A 95 -7.70 6.65 8.11
C LYS A 95 -9.10 6.24 7.70
N SER A 96 -9.44 4.99 7.83
CA SER A 96 -10.72 4.42 7.37
C SER A 96 -11.62 3.94 8.52
N ASP A 97 -11.25 4.20 9.78
CA ASP A 97 -11.98 3.72 10.96
C ASP A 97 -13.41 4.28 11.02
N ASP A 98 -13.58 5.57 10.69
CA ASP A 98 -14.89 6.25 10.72
C ASP A 98 -15.67 6.12 9.39
N LEU A 99 -15.13 5.39 8.40
CA LEU A 99 -15.80 5.24 7.11
C LEU A 99 -16.82 4.09 7.13
N ASP A 100 -17.95 4.32 6.46
CA ASP A 100 -18.89 3.29 6.02
C ASP A 100 -19.33 3.62 4.58
N ILE A 101 -18.57 3.11 3.61
CA ILE A 101 -18.75 3.46 2.20
C ILE A 101 -18.58 2.26 1.30
N LYS A 102 -19.43 2.14 0.28
CA LYS A 102 -19.30 1.18 -0.81
C LYS A 102 -18.77 1.87 -2.06
N ILE A 103 -17.67 1.39 -2.58
CA ILE A 103 -17.01 1.89 -3.78
C ILE A 103 -17.04 0.80 -4.84
N GLY A 104 -17.46 1.13 -6.06
CA GLY A 104 -17.52 0.24 -7.20
C GLY A 104 -16.48 0.57 -8.28
N TRP A 105 -16.15 -0.43 -9.05
CA TRP A 105 -15.41 -0.34 -10.30
C TRP A 105 -16.22 -0.95 -11.42
N ARG A 106 -16.27 -0.29 -12.56
CA ARG A 106 -16.82 -0.81 -13.80
C ARG A 106 -15.80 -0.67 -14.91
N PHE A 107 -15.51 -1.77 -15.57
CA PHE A 107 -14.49 -1.86 -16.59
C PHE A 107 -15.09 -1.88 -18.00
N ASP A 108 -14.23 -1.71 -19.01
CA ASP A 108 -14.61 -1.67 -20.43
C ASP A 108 -15.00 -3.02 -21.03
N ASP A 109 -14.85 -4.12 -20.28
CA ASP A 109 -15.37 -5.46 -20.60
C ASP A 109 -16.71 -5.78 -19.88
N ASP A 110 -17.38 -4.75 -19.32
CA ASP A 110 -18.58 -4.84 -18.51
C ASP A 110 -18.41 -5.60 -17.17
N SER A 111 -17.20 -5.99 -16.81
CA SER A 111 -16.94 -6.55 -15.48
C SER A 111 -17.05 -5.49 -14.40
N THR A 112 -17.57 -5.90 -13.24
CA THR A 112 -17.73 -5.04 -12.06
C THR A 112 -17.06 -5.68 -10.86
N ALA A 113 -16.61 -4.84 -9.94
CA ALA A 113 -16.09 -5.25 -8.65
C ALA A 113 -16.28 -4.12 -7.65
N GLY A 114 -16.22 -4.39 -6.36
CA GLY A 114 -16.36 -3.36 -5.36
C GLY A 114 -15.70 -3.70 -4.04
N LEU A 115 -15.68 -2.68 -3.20
CA LEU A 115 -15.24 -2.77 -1.80
C LEU A 115 -16.23 -2.05 -0.91
N HIS A 116 -16.64 -2.69 0.16
CA HIS A 116 -17.31 -2.05 1.28
C HIS A 116 -16.29 -1.77 2.38
N ILE A 117 -15.96 -0.51 2.57
CA ILE A 117 -15.02 -0.05 3.59
C ILE A 117 -15.84 0.34 4.81
N ARG A 118 -15.58 -0.33 5.93
CA ARG A 118 -16.28 -0.09 7.20
C ARG A 118 -15.37 -0.42 8.38
N ASN A 119 -15.31 0.49 9.37
CA ASN A 119 -14.54 0.31 10.61
C ASN A 119 -13.10 -0.15 10.34
N GLY A 120 -12.39 0.52 9.43
CA GLY A 120 -11.01 0.18 9.10
C GLY A 120 -10.80 -1.10 8.29
N VAL A 121 -11.87 -1.75 7.81
CA VAL A 121 -11.81 -3.00 7.05
C VAL A 121 -12.48 -2.83 5.69
N ALA A 122 -11.87 -3.38 4.63
CA ALA A 122 -12.48 -3.45 3.31
C ALA A 122 -12.94 -4.88 3.00
N VAL A 123 -14.24 -5.03 2.72
CA VAL A 123 -14.86 -6.29 2.35
C VAL A 123 -15.14 -6.29 0.84
N PRO A 124 -14.71 -7.31 0.09
CA PRO A 124 -15.02 -7.46 -1.32
C PRO A 124 -16.52 -7.53 -1.59
N THR A 125 -16.98 -6.84 -2.64
CA THR A 125 -18.35 -6.87 -3.15
C THR A 125 -18.33 -6.96 -4.68
N ASP A 126 -19.51 -7.14 -5.29
CA ASP A 126 -19.69 -7.09 -6.75
C ASP A 126 -19.67 -5.67 -7.34
N GLY A 127 -19.81 -4.64 -6.49
CA GLY A 127 -19.82 -3.23 -6.89
C GLY A 127 -21.18 -2.68 -7.30
N GLU A 128 -22.27 -3.49 -7.29
CA GLU A 128 -23.60 -3.08 -7.79
C GLU A 128 -24.22 -1.95 -6.95
N ASP A 129 -24.17 -2.05 -5.63
CA ASP A 129 -24.77 -1.07 -4.69
C ASP A 129 -23.77 -0.01 -4.20
N SER A 130 -22.94 0.51 -5.07
CA SER A 130 -21.87 1.45 -4.69
C SER A 130 -22.36 2.89 -4.63
N ALA A 131 -21.94 3.63 -3.59
CA ALA A 131 -22.22 5.06 -3.47
C ALA A 131 -21.51 5.87 -4.58
N ALA A 132 -20.34 5.39 -5.00
CA ALA A 132 -19.58 5.93 -6.10
C ALA A 132 -18.93 4.79 -6.91
N THR A 133 -18.91 4.91 -8.23
CA THR A 133 -18.36 3.90 -9.15
C THR A 133 -17.30 4.53 -10.05
N LEU A 134 -16.10 3.97 -10.02
CA LEU A 134 -15.02 4.31 -10.93
C LEU A 134 -15.20 3.58 -12.24
N VAL A 135 -15.42 4.33 -13.33
CA VAL A 135 -15.50 3.78 -14.69
C VAL A 135 -14.14 3.94 -15.36
N ILE A 136 -13.50 2.81 -15.65
CA ILE A 136 -12.10 2.80 -16.07
C ILE A 136 -11.83 1.65 -17.05
N LYS A 137 -10.94 1.88 -18.02
CA LYS A 137 -10.44 0.80 -18.88
C LYS A 137 -9.48 -0.09 -18.12
N ILE A 138 -9.51 -1.41 -18.38
CA ILE A 138 -8.59 -2.38 -17.78
C ILE A 138 -7.12 -1.97 -18.02
N SER A 139 -6.80 -1.47 -19.21
CA SER A 139 -5.45 -0.99 -19.54
C SER A 139 -5.02 0.21 -18.70
N GLU A 140 -5.92 1.17 -18.45
CA GLU A 140 -5.62 2.33 -17.60
C GLU A 140 -5.51 1.91 -16.12
N TRP A 141 -6.36 0.98 -15.68
CA TRP A 141 -6.26 0.38 -14.36
C TRP A 141 -4.91 -0.31 -14.15
N ALA A 142 -4.45 -1.07 -15.15
CA ALA A 142 -3.14 -1.72 -15.12
C ALA A 142 -1.99 -0.72 -14.99
N ARG A 143 -2.06 0.43 -15.68
CA ARG A 143 -1.06 1.51 -15.59
C ARG A 143 -1.04 2.18 -14.22
N ILE A 144 -2.21 2.39 -13.61
CA ILE A 144 -2.31 2.94 -12.25
C ILE A 144 -1.69 1.96 -11.25
N LEU A 145 -2.05 0.69 -11.28
CA LEU A 145 -1.51 -0.33 -10.40
C LEU A 145 -0.02 -0.58 -10.62
N GLY A 146 0.46 -0.44 -11.85
CA GLY A 146 1.87 -0.48 -12.21
C GLY A 146 2.67 0.73 -11.74
N GLY A 147 1.97 1.82 -11.36
CA GLY A 147 2.58 3.06 -10.89
C GLY A 147 3.15 3.92 -12.02
N GLU A 148 2.69 3.73 -13.25
CA GLU A 148 3.03 4.59 -14.41
C GLU A 148 2.24 5.90 -14.41
N THR A 149 1.05 5.89 -13.82
CA THR A 149 0.19 7.05 -13.64
C THR A 149 -0.54 6.95 -12.31
N THR A 150 -1.16 8.03 -11.88
CA THR A 150 -1.98 8.08 -10.67
C THR A 150 -3.46 8.15 -11.04
N LEU A 151 -4.34 7.74 -10.10
CA LEU A 151 -5.79 7.90 -10.29
C LEU A 151 -6.15 9.37 -10.52
N LYS A 152 -5.51 10.29 -9.79
CA LYS A 152 -5.71 11.74 -9.94
C LYS A 152 -5.40 12.21 -11.36
N GLU A 153 -4.25 11.84 -11.90
CA GLU A 153 -3.87 12.17 -13.29
C GLU A 153 -4.80 11.54 -14.33
N ALA A 154 -5.29 10.33 -14.08
CA ALA A 154 -6.24 9.67 -14.96
C ALA A 154 -7.61 10.40 -14.98
N LEU A 155 -8.07 10.90 -13.84
CA LEU A 155 -9.28 11.73 -13.71
C LEU A 155 -9.11 13.10 -14.40
N GLU A 156 -8.02 13.81 -14.13
CA GLU A 156 -7.72 15.12 -14.74
C GLU A 156 -7.64 15.04 -16.27
N ASN A 157 -7.09 13.95 -16.79
CA ASN A 157 -6.97 13.70 -18.23
C ASN A 157 -8.21 13.02 -18.84
N LYS A 158 -9.31 12.86 -18.10
CA LYS A 158 -10.56 12.23 -18.55
C LYS A 158 -10.38 10.80 -19.09
N ARG A 159 -9.35 10.08 -18.63
CA ARG A 159 -9.11 8.67 -18.96
C ARG A 159 -9.94 7.71 -18.10
N THR A 160 -10.47 8.22 -17.01
CA THR A 160 -11.41 7.56 -16.11
C THR A 160 -12.43 8.57 -15.61
N THR A 161 -13.59 8.09 -15.17
CA THR A 161 -14.67 8.93 -14.64
C THR A 161 -15.23 8.30 -13.35
N ILE A 162 -15.79 9.16 -12.50
CA ILE A 162 -16.49 8.71 -11.30
C ILE A 162 -17.98 9.01 -11.51
N GLU A 163 -18.82 8.02 -11.31
CA GLU A 163 -20.28 8.12 -11.27
C GLU A 163 -20.74 8.04 -9.81
N GLY A 164 -21.74 8.84 -9.43
CA GLY A 164 -22.29 8.87 -8.07
C GLY A 164 -21.71 9.96 -7.19
N ASP A 165 -21.55 9.70 -5.89
CA ASP A 165 -21.11 10.69 -4.90
C ASP A 165 -19.59 10.92 -4.98
N HIS A 166 -19.20 12.06 -5.56
CA HIS A 166 -17.81 12.46 -5.75
C HIS A 166 -17.08 12.88 -4.46
N LYS A 167 -17.80 13.06 -3.34
CA LYS A 167 -17.20 13.59 -2.10
C LYS A 167 -16.34 12.56 -1.36
N ASN A 168 -16.45 11.30 -1.74
CA ASN A 168 -15.84 10.19 -1.04
C ASN A 168 -14.69 9.52 -1.82
N PHE A 169 -14.20 10.19 -2.89
CA PHE A 169 -13.05 9.73 -3.68
C PHE A 169 -11.83 10.63 -3.52
#